data_207a936246ad512b4aee07eebc578fd2
#
_entry.id   207a936246ad512b4aee07eebc578fd2
#
_cell.length_a   1.000
_cell.length_b   1.000
_cell.length_c   1.000
_cell.angle_alpha   90.00
_cell.angle_beta   90.00
_cell.angle_gamma   90.00
#
_symmetry.space_group_name_H-M   'P 1'
#
loop_
_entity.id
_entity.type
_entity.pdbx_description
1 polymer ?
#
loop_
_entity_poly.entity_id
_entity_poly.type
_entity_poly.pdbx_seq_one_letter_code
_entity_poly.pdbx_strand_id
1 'polypeptide(L)'
;MKLNVLRTDLAEAVNNVSRAVSSKSTIPALEGILLKAYGAKLSISGYDLEIGITTNIDATIQEQGEIVISARLFSEIVRKLPEEVVCIETDERMITYITSGQADYQIVGMSSVEYPDLPTFEETDSLEIKGEFLRDMIRSTVYAVSDNNSKPIYTGSLFDLSDKTLKIVAIDGYRMAIRKEEVDNESNTQFIVPGKTQQEILKLIDDEENVVISVGQRHILFKIEEYSVISRLLEGTFLDYKSTIPKDKKTEAVVNTRSLISAVDRMSLLNGDKIQSPVRCVFSGDEIRFSCTSTIGKANDKISAPVMGEDVEIGFNNRYFLDALKNVDTDEVKISLNGSLSPMIITPVKGDSFVALVVPMRLSNV
;
A
#
# COMPACT_ATOMS: atom_id res chain seq x y z
N MET A 1 31.36 8.71 -17.78
CA MET A 1 29.93 8.86 -18.13
C MET A 1 29.63 10.35 -18.35
N LYS A 2 28.95 10.71 -19.44
CA LYS A 2 28.55 12.10 -19.71
C LYS A 2 27.24 12.16 -20.48
N LEU A 3 26.26 12.91 -19.99
CA LEU A 3 24.92 12.98 -20.58
C LEU A 3 24.20 14.31 -20.28
N ASN A 4 23.19 14.59 -21.09
CA ASN A 4 22.20 15.64 -20.84
C ASN A 4 20.81 15.02 -20.74
N VAL A 5 20.01 15.51 -19.80
CA VAL A 5 18.66 15.00 -19.52
C VAL A 5 17.73 16.18 -19.15
N LEU A 6 16.43 16.02 -19.38
CA LEU A 6 15.44 16.99 -18.91
C LEU A 6 15.31 16.91 -17.38
N ARG A 7 15.33 18.08 -16.74
CA ARG A 7 15.22 18.19 -15.27
C ARG A 7 13.91 17.61 -14.73
N THR A 8 12.81 17.84 -15.44
CA THR A 8 11.47 17.34 -15.05
C THR A 8 11.48 15.82 -14.96
N ASP A 9 11.92 15.15 -16.01
CA ASP A 9 11.93 13.69 -16.12
C ASP A 9 12.92 13.09 -15.12
N LEU A 10 14.09 13.70 -14.97
CA LEU A 10 15.07 13.29 -13.97
C LEU A 10 14.55 13.43 -12.55
N ALA A 11 13.88 14.56 -12.24
CA ALA A 11 13.37 14.82 -10.89
C ALA A 11 12.24 13.84 -10.51
N GLU A 12 11.36 13.54 -11.43
CA GLU A 12 10.29 12.57 -11.24
C GLU A 12 10.85 11.15 -11.05
N ALA A 13 11.72 10.72 -11.97
CA ALA A 13 12.36 9.41 -11.92
C ALA A 13 13.13 9.19 -10.61
N VAL A 14 13.98 10.17 -10.24
CA VAL A 14 14.76 10.12 -8.99
C VAL A 14 13.86 10.08 -7.75
N ASN A 15 12.78 10.89 -7.73
CA ASN A 15 11.82 10.88 -6.62
C ASN A 15 11.12 9.52 -6.46
N ASN A 16 10.70 8.92 -7.57
CA ASN A 16 9.99 7.64 -7.54
C ASN A 16 10.91 6.47 -7.20
N VAL A 17 12.10 6.43 -7.81
CA VAL A 17 13.09 5.37 -7.57
C VAL A 17 13.68 5.44 -6.15
N SER A 18 13.85 6.64 -5.58
CA SER A 18 14.36 6.82 -4.21
C SER A 18 13.52 6.11 -3.13
N ARG A 19 12.28 5.77 -3.42
CA ARG A 19 11.37 5.07 -2.50
C ARG A 19 11.78 3.62 -2.24
N ALA A 20 12.53 3.02 -3.17
CA ALA A 20 13.12 1.69 -3.03
C ALA A 20 14.54 1.73 -2.46
N VAL A 21 15.03 2.89 -2.01
CA VAL A 21 16.37 3.03 -1.45
C VAL A 21 16.33 2.91 0.08
N SER A 22 17.26 2.16 0.64
CA SER A 22 17.40 2.05 2.09
C SER A 22 17.95 3.34 2.71
N SER A 23 17.36 3.79 3.81
CA SER A 23 17.89 4.93 4.57
C SER A 23 19.12 4.60 5.40
N LYS A 24 19.32 3.31 5.70
CA LYS A 24 20.49 2.75 6.40
C LYS A 24 20.69 1.33 5.92
N SER A 25 21.85 1.01 5.38
CA SER A 25 22.21 -0.33 4.93
C SER A 25 23.59 -0.74 5.40
N THR A 26 23.80 -2.03 5.57
CA THR A 26 25.15 -2.61 5.74
C THR A 26 25.95 -2.59 4.45
N ILE A 27 25.28 -2.41 3.30
CA ILE A 27 25.87 -2.23 1.97
C ILE A 27 25.70 -0.75 1.60
N PRO A 28 26.75 0.10 1.67
CA PRO A 28 26.61 1.55 1.44
C PRO A 28 26.02 1.90 0.07
N ALA A 29 26.27 1.10 -0.96
CA ALA A 29 25.72 1.33 -2.30
C ALA A 29 24.19 1.32 -2.34
N LEU A 30 23.52 0.58 -1.44
CA LEU A 30 22.05 0.53 -1.33
C LEU A 30 21.42 1.80 -0.69
N GLU A 31 22.23 2.73 -0.18
CA GLU A 31 21.79 4.08 0.19
C GLU A 31 21.82 5.03 -1.01
N GLY A 32 22.22 4.53 -2.17
CA GLY A 32 22.34 5.25 -3.42
C GLY A 32 21.35 4.81 -4.48
N ILE A 33 21.30 5.61 -5.54
CA ILE A 33 20.60 5.32 -6.80
C ILE A 33 21.67 4.93 -7.82
N LEU A 34 21.45 3.84 -8.52
CA LEU A 34 22.29 3.42 -9.64
C LEU A 34 21.81 4.12 -10.91
N LEU A 35 22.71 4.87 -11.53
CA LEU A 35 22.54 5.49 -12.84
C LEU A 35 23.33 4.70 -13.89
N LYS A 36 22.67 4.30 -14.98
CA LYS A 36 23.32 3.62 -16.14
C LYS A 36 22.96 4.37 -17.43
N ALA A 37 23.95 4.91 -18.10
CA ALA A 37 23.81 5.67 -19.33
C ALA A 37 24.22 4.82 -20.52
N TYR A 38 23.28 4.32 -21.33
CA TYR A 38 23.53 3.50 -22.52
C TYR A 38 22.55 3.84 -23.65
N GLY A 39 23.05 3.82 -24.87
CA GLY A 39 22.23 4.13 -26.05
C GLY A 39 21.70 5.57 -26.00
N ALA A 40 20.39 5.75 -25.91
CA ALA A 40 19.72 7.05 -25.79
C ALA A 40 18.88 7.14 -24.49
N LYS A 41 19.13 6.28 -23.52
CA LYS A 41 18.37 6.19 -22.28
C LYS A 41 19.28 6.26 -21.06
N LEU A 42 18.81 6.95 -20.02
CA LEU A 42 19.34 6.90 -18.68
C LEU A 42 18.46 5.94 -17.85
N SER A 43 19.00 4.80 -17.50
CA SER A 43 18.36 3.88 -16.55
C SER A 43 18.67 4.31 -15.13
N ILE A 44 17.63 4.38 -14.30
CA ILE A 44 17.71 4.83 -12.91
C ILE A 44 17.10 3.74 -12.04
N SER A 45 17.87 3.21 -11.09
CA SER A 45 17.44 2.09 -10.25
C SER A 45 17.68 2.37 -8.77
N GLY A 46 16.69 2.06 -7.92
CA GLY A 46 16.80 1.99 -6.47
C GLY A 46 16.48 0.58 -6.00
N TYR A 47 17.19 0.09 -4.97
CA TYR A 47 17.00 -1.26 -4.45
C TYR A 47 17.39 -1.35 -2.97
N ASP A 48 16.62 -2.10 -2.18
CA ASP A 48 16.89 -2.33 -0.75
C ASP A 48 16.96 -3.83 -0.38
N LEU A 49 17.10 -4.71 -1.37
CA LEU A 49 17.07 -6.19 -1.30
C LEU A 49 15.66 -6.79 -1.15
N GLU A 50 14.65 -6.01 -0.85
CA GLU A 50 13.25 -6.45 -0.76
C GLU A 50 12.41 -5.91 -1.89
N ILE A 51 12.59 -4.62 -2.21
CA ILE A 51 11.92 -3.93 -3.31
C ILE A 51 12.94 -3.21 -4.18
N GLY A 52 12.80 -3.32 -5.49
CA GLY A 52 13.55 -2.56 -6.48
C GLY A 52 12.60 -1.79 -7.38
N ILE A 53 12.94 -0.54 -7.68
CA ILE A 53 12.21 0.31 -8.64
C ILE A 53 13.21 0.76 -9.70
N THR A 54 12.87 0.52 -10.95
CA THR A 54 13.69 0.94 -12.11
C THR A 54 12.82 1.67 -13.11
N THR A 55 13.38 2.73 -13.71
CA THR A 55 12.79 3.42 -14.86
C THR A 55 13.86 3.83 -15.85
N ASN A 56 13.46 4.08 -17.10
CA ASN A 56 14.34 4.52 -18.19
C ASN A 56 13.78 5.83 -18.76
N ILE A 57 14.55 6.90 -18.68
CA ILE A 57 14.21 8.20 -19.24
C ILE A 57 15.09 8.55 -20.45
N ASP A 58 14.58 9.39 -21.35
CA ASP A 58 15.34 9.86 -22.51
C ASP A 58 16.51 10.73 -22.09
N ALA A 59 17.67 10.47 -22.68
CA ALA A 59 18.88 11.25 -22.43
C ALA A 59 19.77 11.34 -23.66
N THR A 60 20.43 12.47 -23.83
CA THR A 60 21.49 12.63 -24.83
C THR A 60 22.81 12.18 -24.22
N ILE A 61 23.25 10.97 -24.57
CA ILE A 61 24.46 10.37 -24.02
C ILE A 61 25.64 10.67 -24.90
N GLN A 62 26.66 11.34 -24.34
CA GLN A 62 27.92 11.64 -24.97
C GLN A 62 28.97 10.57 -24.65
N GLU A 63 28.98 10.10 -23.38
CA GLU A 63 29.84 9.00 -22.89
C GLU A 63 29.02 8.05 -22.04
N GLN A 64 29.04 6.79 -22.43
CA GLN A 64 28.38 5.71 -21.66
C GLN A 64 29.08 5.46 -20.32
N GLY A 65 28.37 4.88 -19.39
CA GLY A 65 28.92 4.49 -18.10
C GLY A 65 27.86 4.38 -17.03
N GLU A 66 28.31 4.06 -15.83
CA GLU A 66 27.42 3.86 -14.68
C GLU A 66 28.07 4.37 -13.40
N ILE A 67 27.22 4.80 -12.47
CA ILE A 67 27.63 5.33 -11.17
C ILE A 67 26.50 5.15 -10.14
N VAL A 68 26.86 4.99 -8.89
CA VAL A 68 25.91 5.05 -7.77
C VAL A 68 26.07 6.36 -7.04
N ILE A 69 24.98 7.08 -6.84
CA ILE A 69 24.95 8.39 -6.17
C ILE A 69 24.02 8.33 -4.99
N SER A 70 24.38 8.98 -3.86
CA SER A 70 23.51 9.08 -2.69
C SER A 70 22.11 9.57 -3.09
N ALA A 71 21.10 8.71 -2.84
CA ALA A 71 19.71 8.96 -3.22
C ALA A 71 19.18 10.26 -2.60
N ARG A 72 19.45 10.46 -1.31
CA ARG A 72 19.02 11.64 -0.56
C ARG A 72 19.59 12.92 -1.15
N LEU A 73 20.91 12.95 -1.32
CA LEU A 73 21.59 14.16 -1.80
C LEU A 73 21.19 14.46 -3.26
N PHE A 74 21.14 13.44 -4.10
CA PHE A 74 20.80 13.60 -5.52
C PHE A 74 19.35 14.09 -5.69
N SER A 75 18.38 13.54 -4.94
CA SER A 75 17.01 14.01 -4.95
C SER A 75 16.87 15.47 -4.51
N GLU A 76 17.62 15.88 -3.48
CA GLU A 76 17.61 17.27 -3.01
C GLU A 76 18.21 18.24 -4.03
N ILE A 77 19.28 17.85 -4.72
CA ILE A 77 19.94 18.65 -5.76
C ILE A 77 18.99 18.81 -6.96
N VAL A 78 18.57 17.71 -7.56
CA VAL A 78 17.78 17.71 -8.80
C VAL A 78 16.50 18.53 -8.66
N ARG A 79 15.84 18.45 -7.51
CA ARG A 79 14.64 19.24 -7.22
C ARG A 79 14.88 20.76 -7.21
N LYS A 80 16.13 21.20 -6.94
CA LYS A 80 16.50 22.63 -6.80
C LYS A 80 17.24 23.20 -8.01
N LEU A 81 17.51 22.40 -9.04
CA LEU A 81 18.20 22.87 -10.23
C LEU A 81 17.36 23.92 -10.96
N PRO A 82 18.00 25.01 -11.48
CA PRO A 82 17.27 26.15 -12.04
C PRO A 82 16.79 25.97 -13.48
N GLU A 83 17.56 25.25 -14.34
CA GLU A 83 17.30 25.14 -15.75
C GLU A 83 16.64 23.86 -16.18
N GLU A 84 16.06 23.84 -17.39
CA GLU A 84 15.35 22.70 -17.95
C GLU A 84 16.28 21.53 -18.28
N VAL A 85 17.51 21.81 -18.72
CA VAL A 85 18.50 20.80 -19.08
C VAL A 85 19.53 20.64 -17.97
N VAL A 86 19.77 19.39 -17.60
CA VAL A 86 20.78 19.00 -16.61
C VAL A 86 21.89 18.21 -17.31
N CYS A 87 23.14 18.66 -17.16
CA CYS A 87 24.33 17.92 -17.57
C CYS A 87 24.85 17.10 -16.37
N ILE A 88 25.07 15.82 -16.55
CA ILE A 88 25.67 14.92 -15.56
C ILE A 88 26.95 14.34 -16.17
N GLU A 89 28.08 14.56 -15.50
CA GLU A 89 29.37 14.01 -15.91
C GLU A 89 30.06 13.33 -14.73
N THR A 90 30.57 12.13 -14.92
CA THR A 90 31.31 11.39 -13.89
C THR A 90 32.70 11.05 -14.39
N ASP A 91 33.74 11.40 -13.63
CA ASP A 91 35.13 11.14 -13.92
C ASP A 91 35.60 9.75 -13.43
N GLU A 92 36.86 9.42 -13.73
CA GLU A 92 37.48 8.16 -13.31
C GLU A 92 37.67 8.01 -11.78
N ARG A 93 37.57 9.13 -11.04
CA ARG A 93 37.64 9.15 -9.56
C ARG A 93 36.26 9.05 -8.94
N MET A 94 35.21 8.78 -9.74
CA MET A 94 33.81 8.70 -9.31
C MET A 94 33.26 10.03 -8.76
N ILE A 95 33.88 11.16 -9.12
CA ILE A 95 33.32 12.49 -8.84
C ILE A 95 32.29 12.79 -9.92
N THR A 96 31.06 13.04 -9.49
CA THR A 96 29.95 13.37 -10.38
C THR A 96 29.71 14.86 -10.33
N TYR A 97 29.79 15.50 -11.48
CA TYR A 97 29.50 16.91 -11.74
C TYR A 97 28.06 17.00 -12.24
N ILE A 98 27.26 17.83 -11.62
CA ILE A 98 25.86 18.08 -12.02
C ILE A 98 25.71 19.56 -12.26
N THR A 99 25.51 19.93 -13.53
CA THR A 99 25.44 21.32 -13.95
C THR A 99 24.07 21.65 -14.52
N SER A 100 23.53 22.83 -14.16
CA SER A 100 22.28 23.35 -14.70
C SER A 100 22.33 24.90 -14.65
N GLY A 101 22.47 25.56 -15.78
CA GLY A 101 22.69 27.00 -15.84
C GLY A 101 23.96 27.43 -15.10
N GLN A 102 23.81 28.27 -14.07
CA GLN A 102 24.90 28.72 -13.22
C GLN A 102 25.12 27.82 -11.98
N ALA A 103 24.27 26.82 -11.78
CA ALA A 103 24.42 25.89 -10.65
C ALA A 103 25.38 24.78 -11.05
N ASP A 104 26.39 24.53 -10.20
CA ASP A 104 27.40 23.47 -10.35
C ASP A 104 27.58 22.76 -9.02
N TYR A 105 27.42 21.43 -9.05
CA TYR A 105 27.60 20.56 -7.90
C TYR A 105 28.64 19.50 -8.22
N GLN A 106 29.47 19.21 -7.24
CA GLN A 106 30.44 18.11 -7.26
C GLN A 106 30.13 17.17 -6.12
N ILE A 107 29.76 15.93 -6.41
CA ILE A 107 29.43 14.92 -5.41
C ILE A 107 30.23 13.64 -5.65
N VAL A 108 30.61 12.99 -4.57
CA VAL A 108 31.34 11.72 -4.66
C VAL A 108 30.32 10.60 -4.86
N GLY A 109 30.50 9.83 -5.93
CA GLY A 109 29.75 8.61 -6.20
C GLY A 109 30.45 7.37 -5.65
N MET A 110 29.82 6.24 -5.87
CA MET A 110 30.34 4.91 -5.53
C MET A 110 30.37 4.03 -6.79
N SER A 111 31.20 2.99 -6.81
CA SER A 111 31.28 2.06 -7.91
C SER A 111 29.96 1.30 -8.07
N SER A 112 29.49 1.16 -9.30
CA SER A 112 28.35 0.33 -9.66
C SER A 112 28.57 -1.16 -9.36
N VAL A 113 29.83 -1.61 -9.34
CA VAL A 113 30.21 -2.99 -9.00
C VAL A 113 29.82 -3.36 -7.56
N GLU A 114 29.70 -2.38 -6.68
CA GLU A 114 29.26 -2.59 -5.28
C GLU A 114 27.73 -2.62 -5.15
N TYR A 115 26.99 -2.27 -6.21
CA TYR A 115 25.54 -2.28 -6.21
C TYR A 115 25.03 -3.68 -6.54
N PRO A 116 24.25 -4.30 -5.65
CA PRO A 116 23.71 -5.63 -5.92
C PRO A 116 22.82 -5.64 -7.14
N ASP A 117 22.95 -6.66 -7.97
CA ASP A 117 22.06 -6.85 -9.12
C ASP A 117 20.61 -7.01 -8.65
N LEU A 118 19.70 -6.35 -9.36
CA LEU A 118 18.28 -6.62 -9.18
C LEU A 118 17.99 -8.08 -9.60
N PRO A 119 17.06 -8.77 -8.92
CA PRO A 119 16.69 -10.11 -9.29
C PRO A 119 16.28 -10.20 -10.75
N THR A 120 16.84 -11.20 -11.47
CA THR A 120 16.36 -11.52 -12.80
C THR A 120 14.98 -12.16 -12.72
N PHE A 121 14.07 -11.73 -13.57
CA PHE A 121 12.71 -12.20 -13.59
C PHE A 121 12.47 -12.96 -14.90
N GLU A 122 12.20 -14.26 -14.79
CA GLU A 122 11.70 -15.02 -15.92
C GLU A 122 10.18 -14.84 -15.95
N GLU A 123 9.70 -14.21 -17.01
CA GLU A 123 8.25 -14.03 -17.20
C GLU A 123 7.59 -15.40 -17.34
N THR A 124 6.76 -15.76 -16.35
CA THR A 124 5.89 -16.93 -16.39
C THR A 124 4.48 -16.48 -16.77
N ASP A 125 3.54 -16.53 -15.85
CA ASP A 125 2.20 -16.06 -16.09
C ASP A 125 2.08 -14.57 -15.76
N SER A 126 1.50 -13.80 -16.67
CA SER A 126 1.22 -12.38 -16.46
C SER A 126 -0.29 -12.12 -16.37
N LEU A 127 -0.65 -11.23 -15.47
CA LEU A 127 -1.99 -10.68 -15.30
C LEU A 127 -1.96 -9.21 -15.69
N GLU A 128 -2.83 -8.81 -16.59
CA GLU A 128 -3.06 -7.40 -16.91
C GLU A 128 -4.34 -6.92 -16.20
N ILE A 129 -4.25 -5.78 -15.52
CA ILE A 129 -5.35 -5.19 -14.78
C ILE A 129 -5.31 -3.66 -14.94
N LYS A 130 -6.47 -3.02 -15.04
CA LYS A 130 -6.54 -1.56 -15.08
C LYS A 130 -6.01 -0.94 -13.80
N GLY A 131 -5.27 0.17 -13.93
CA GLY A 131 -4.69 0.89 -12.80
C GLY A 131 -5.72 1.29 -11.77
N GLU A 132 -6.86 1.84 -12.19
CA GLU A 132 -7.96 2.21 -11.30
C GLU A 132 -8.42 1.05 -10.39
N PHE A 133 -8.58 -0.17 -10.95
CA PHE A 133 -9.03 -1.33 -10.18
C PHE A 133 -7.96 -1.81 -9.21
N LEU A 134 -6.71 -1.92 -9.66
CA LEU A 134 -5.61 -2.33 -8.78
C LEU A 134 -5.40 -1.33 -7.64
N ARG A 135 -5.48 -0.03 -7.93
CA ARG A 135 -5.40 1.04 -6.93
C ARG A 135 -6.48 0.88 -5.88
N ASP A 136 -7.74 0.73 -6.31
CA ASP A 136 -8.87 0.57 -5.39
C ASP A 136 -8.76 -0.70 -4.56
N MET A 137 -8.31 -1.81 -5.16
CA MET A 137 -8.10 -3.06 -4.46
C MET A 137 -7.03 -2.94 -3.37
N ILE A 138 -5.88 -2.36 -3.70
CA ILE A 138 -4.80 -2.17 -2.73
C ILE A 138 -5.22 -1.17 -1.66
N ARG A 139 -5.74 0.01 -2.04
CA ARG A 139 -6.15 1.07 -1.12
C ARG A 139 -7.17 0.57 -0.10
N SER A 140 -8.18 -0.19 -0.57
CA SER A 140 -9.24 -0.69 0.29
C SER A 140 -8.84 -1.85 1.20
N THR A 141 -7.62 -2.40 1.07
CA THR A 141 -7.18 -3.57 1.84
C THR A 141 -5.89 -3.33 2.63
N VAL A 142 -4.92 -2.60 2.10
CA VAL A 142 -3.57 -2.47 2.70
C VAL A 142 -3.56 -1.90 4.13
N TYR A 143 -4.60 -1.17 4.53
CA TYR A 143 -4.74 -0.67 5.90
C TYR A 143 -4.89 -1.78 6.95
N ALA A 144 -5.29 -2.98 6.53
CA ALA A 144 -5.51 -4.12 7.39
C ALA A 144 -4.30 -5.07 7.49
N VAL A 145 -3.17 -4.76 6.86
CA VAL A 145 -1.93 -5.50 7.09
C VAL A 145 -1.38 -5.26 8.49
N SER A 146 -0.62 -6.20 9.01
CA SER A 146 -0.02 -6.11 10.33
C SER A 146 1.27 -5.28 10.30
N ASP A 147 1.45 -4.39 11.28
CA ASP A 147 2.73 -3.72 11.55
C ASP A 147 3.68 -4.60 12.39
N ASN A 148 3.21 -5.76 12.85
CA ASN A 148 3.96 -6.63 13.75
C ASN A 148 4.72 -7.73 12.98
N ASN A 149 6.04 -7.66 13.01
CA ASN A 149 6.93 -8.62 12.35
C ASN A 149 6.99 -10.01 13.04
N SER A 150 6.29 -10.24 14.14
CA SER A 150 6.26 -11.57 14.78
C SER A 150 5.60 -12.64 13.90
N LYS A 151 4.73 -12.22 12.98
CA LYS A 151 4.12 -13.05 11.94
C LYS A 151 4.30 -12.36 10.59
N PRO A 152 5.46 -12.48 9.95
CA PRO A 152 5.81 -11.73 8.73
C PRO A 152 4.78 -11.87 7.62
N ILE A 153 4.14 -13.02 7.51
CA ILE A 153 3.13 -13.31 6.49
C ILE A 153 1.94 -12.32 6.50
N TYR A 154 1.61 -11.74 7.67
CA TYR A 154 0.53 -10.76 7.80
C TYR A 154 0.99 -9.31 7.60
N THR A 155 2.30 -9.08 7.39
CA THR A 155 2.79 -7.75 6.96
C THR A 155 2.56 -7.50 5.48
N GLY A 156 1.97 -8.44 4.78
CA GLY A 156 1.52 -8.32 3.39
C GLY A 156 0.09 -8.78 3.20
N SER A 157 -0.41 -8.60 1.98
CA SER A 157 -1.73 -9.06 1.56
C SER A 157 -1.61 -10.29 0.68
N LEU A 158 -2.53 -11.22 0.85
CA LEU A 158 -2.72 -12.34 -0.06
C LEU A 158 -3.39 -11.84 -1.34
N PHE A 159 -2.80 -12.12 -2.48
CA PHE A 159 -3.40 -12.01 -3.80
C PHE A 159 -3.87 -13.43 -4.18
N ASP A 160 -5.18 -13.63 -4.22
CA ASP A 160 -5.83 -14.90 -4.55
C ASP A 160 -6.51 -14.78 -5.91
N LEU A 161 -5.84 -15.28 -6.95
CA LEU A 161 -6.36 -15.33 -8.32
C LEU A 161 -6.99 -16.69 -8.55
N SER A 162 -8.28 -16.72 -8.74
CA SER A 162 -9.05 -17.93 -9.00
C SER A 162 -10.35 -17.61 -9.72
N ASP A 163 -10.78 -18.49 -10.64
CA ASP A 163 -12.07 -18.39 -11.35
C ASP A 163 -12.28 -16.99 -11.98
N LYS A 164 -11.27 -16.48 -12.70
CA LYS A 164 -11.28 -15.13 -13.31
C LYS A 164 -11.55 -14.00 -12.33
N THR A 165 -11.23 -14.20 -11.07
CA THR A 165 -11.40 -13.21 -10.02
C THR A 165 -10.09 -13.03 -9.27
N LEU A 166 -9.60 -11.80 -9.20
CA LEU A 166 -8.53 -11.43 -8.29
C LEU A 166 -9.14 -10.96 -6.97
N LYS A 167 -8.66 -11.52 -5.86
CA LYS A 167 -8.99 -11.06 -4.51
C LYS A 167 -7.72 -10.61 -3.82
N ILE A 168 -7.74 -9.44 -3.20
CA ILE A 168 -6.68 -8.98 -2.30
C ILE A 168 -7.23 -9.07 -0.88
N VAL A 169 -6.51 -9.79 -0.02
CA VAL A 169 -6.92 -10.05 1.37
C VAL A 169 -5.82 -9.61 2.32
N ALA A 170 -6.14 -8.72 3.23
CA ALA A 170 -5.24 -8.26 4.29
C ALA A 170 -5.82 -8.58 5.67
N ILE A 171 -4.95 -8.94 6.62
CA ILE A 171 -5.33 -9.41 7.97
C ILE A 171 -4.23 -9.06 8.98
N ASP A 172 -4.61 -8.58 10.18
CA ASP A 172 -3.68 -8.37 11.31
C ASP A 172 -4.03 -9.18 12.56
N GLY A 173 -5.10 -9.99 12.49
CA GLY A 173 -5.63 -10.77 13.61
C GLY A 173 -6.76 -10.08 14.38
N TYR A 174 -7.00 -8.78 14.16
CA TYR A 174 -8.07 -8.00 14.77
C TYR A 174 -9.06 -7.45 13.73
N ARG A 175 -8.64 -7.38 12.50
CA ARG A 175 -9.44 -6.93 11.35
C ARG A 175 -9.01 -7.66 10.10
N MET A 176 -9.88 -7.67 9.11
CA MET A 176 -9.63 -8.20 7.78
C MET A 176 -10.29 -7.30 6.76
N ALA A 177 -9.66 -7.14 5.62
CA ALA A 177 -10.22 -6.49 4.45
C ALA A 177 -10.06 -7.39 3.23
N ILE A 178 -11.09 -7.48 2.42
CA ILE A 178 -11.11 -8.22 1.16
C ILE A 178 -11.68 -7.29 0.10
N ARG A 179 -10.97 -7.15 -1.01
CA ARG A 179 -11.48 -6.54 -2.24
C ARG A 179 -11.37 -7.55 -3.37
N LYS A 180 -12.36 -7.62 -4.24
CA LYS A 180 -12.35 -8.51 -5.40
C LYS A 180 -12.78 -7.78 -6.65
N GLU A 181 -12.12 -8.16 -7.76
CA GLU A 181 -12.43 -7.68 -9.10
C GLU A 181 -12.37 -8.84 -10.09
N GLU A 182 -13.19 -8.76 -11.14
CA GLU A 182 -13.12 -9.69 -12.25
C GLU A 182 -11.93 -9.33 -13.14
N VAL A 183 -11.17 -10.35 -13.55
CA VAL A 183 -10.00 -10.19 -14.43
C VAL A 183 -10.05 -11.21 -15.54
N ASP A 184 -9.49 -10.87 -16.70
CA ASP A 184 -9.41 -11.80 -17.83
C ASP A 184 -8.15 -12.67 -17.73
N ASN A 185 -8.13 -13.54 -16.71
CA ASN A 185 -7.04 -14.48 -16.48
C ASN A 185 -7.60 -15.78 -15.88
N GLU A 186 -7.21 -16.91 -16.45
CA GLU A 186 -7.70 -18.25 -16.05
C GLU A 186 -6.75 -18.97 -15.07
N SER A 187 -5.62 -18.35 -14.72
CA SER A 187 -4.66 -18.94 -13.77
C SER A 187 -5.28 -19.06 -12.38
N ASN A 188 -4.90 -20.13 -11.68
CA ASN A 188 -5.25 -20.31 -10.27
C ASN A 188 -3.96 -20.25 -9.46
N THR A 189 -3.68 -19.11 -8.85
CA THR A 189 -2.44 -18.88 -8.09
C THR A 189 -2.68 -18.00 -6.88
N GLN A 190 -1.86 -18.21 -5.85
CA GLN A 190 -1.88 -17.43 -4.62
C GLN A 190 -0.47 -17.00 -4.27
N PHE A 191 -0.30 -15.73 -3.93
CA PHE A 191 0.99 -15.17 -3.52
C PHE A 191 0.77 -14.01 -2.55
N ILE A 192 1.80 -13.72 -1.74
CA ILE A 192 1.68 -12.69 -0.70
C ILE A 192 2.64 -11.56 -1.00
N VAL A 193 2.07 -10.38 -1.25
CA VAL A 193 2.81 -9.16 -1.57
C VAL A 193 3.00 -8.33 -0.31
N PRO A 194 4.25 -7.92 0.04
CA PRO A 194 4.48 -7.05 1.19
C PRO A 194 3.67 -5.76 1.14
N GLY A 195 3.15 -5.32 2.29
CA GLY A 195 2.39 -4.07 2.39
C GLY A 195 3.20 -2.84 1.99
N LYS A 196 4.51 -2.83 2.28
CA LYS A 196 5.43 -1.77 1.82
C LYS A 196 5.42 -1.66 0.30
N THR A 197 5.56 -2.78 -0.41
CA THR A 197 5.51 -2.81 -1.88
C THR A 197 4.20 -2.27 -2.41
N GLN A 198 3.07 -2.70 -1.83
CA GLN A 198 1.75 -2.21 -2.22
C GLN A 198 1.60 -0.70 -2.04
N GLN A 199 2.13 -0.14 -0.94
CA GLN A 199 2.12 1.30 -0.68
C GLN A 199 2.97 2.09 -1.68
N GLU A 200 4.09 1.53 -2.15
CA GLU A 200 4.90 2.19 -3.18
C GLU A 200 4.23 2.10 -4.57
N ILE A 201 3.62 0.96 -4.91
CA ILE A 201 2.85 0.80 -6.14
C ILE A 201 1.70 1.82 -6.22
N LEU A 202 0.96 2.04 -5.13
CA LEU A 202 -0.12 3.04 -5.09
C LEU A 202 0.29 4.45 -5.52
N LYS A 203 1.57 4.79 -5.39
CA LYS A 203 2.09 6.12 -5.74
C LYS A 203 2.53 6.20 -7.20
N LEU A 204 2.65 5.06 -7.88
CA LEU A 204 3.10 4.94 -9.26
C LEU A 204 1.96 4.66 -10.24
N ILE A 205 0.87 4.04 -9.78
CA ILE A 205 -0.26 3.67 -10.64
C ILE A 205 -0.93 4.93 -11.19
N ASP A 206 -1.13 4.98 -12.49
CA ASP A 206 -2.10 5.85 -13.16
C ASP A 206 -3.44 5.10 -13.35
N ASP A 207 -4.57 5.81 -13.22
CA ASP A 207 -5.90 5.20 -13.31
C ASP A 207 -6.27 4.79 -14.73
N GLU A 208 -5.76 5.49 -15.72
CA GLU A 208 -6.08 5.29 -17.13
C GLU A 208 -5.24 4.17 -17.76
N GLU A 209 -4.07 3.86 -17.18
CA GLU A 209 -3.13 2.89 -17.72
C GLU A 209 -3.33 1.49 -17.14
N ASN A 210 -2.87 0.48 -17.87
CA ASN A 210 -2.89 -0.90 -17.40
C ASN A 210 -1.59 -1.23 -16.64
N VAL A 211 -1.73 -2.04 -15.60
CA VAL A 211 -0.62 -2.60 -14.84
C VAL A 211 -0.45 -4.08 -15.23
N VAL A 212 0.76 -4.45 -15.62
CA VAL A 212 1.10 -5.86 -15.88
C VAL A 212 1.78 -6.42 -14.64
N ILE A 213 1.19 -7.47 -14.09
CA ILE A 213 1.69 -8.19 -12.91
C ILE A 213 2.22 -9.54 -13.37
N SER A 214 3.51 -9.80 -13.19
CA SER A 214 4.15 -11.08 -13.49
C SER A 214 4.62 -11.74 -12.19
N VAL A 215 4.27 -13.00 -11.97
CA VAL A 215 4.52 -13.70 -10.71
C VAL A 215 5.57 -14.80 -10.94
N GLY A 216 6.68 -14.71 -10.24
CA GLY A 216 7.72 -15.74 -10.19
C GLY A 216 7.69 -16.53 -8.89
N GLN A 217 8.64 -17.42 -8.68
CA GLN A 217 8.69 -18.28 -7.49
C GLN A 217 8.91 -17.50 -6.18
N ARG A 218 9.76 -16.47 -6.20
CA ARG A 218 10.15 -15.69 -5.01
C ARG A 218 9.95 -14.20 -5.16
N HIS A 219 9.70 -13.74 -6.38
CA HIS A 219 9.57 -12.34 -6.71
C HIS A 219 8.33 -12.11 -7.54
N ILE A 220 7.84 -10.90 -7.47
CA ILE A 220 6.75 -10.37 -8.29
C ILE A 220 7.27 -9.12 -8.99
N LEU A 221 6.87 -8.94 -10.23
CA LEU A 221 7.18 -7.78 -11.05
C LEU A 221 5.87 -7.05 -11.40
N PHE A 222 5.82 -5.76 -11.11
CA PHE A 222 4.78 -4.86 -11.59
C PHE A 222 5.39 -3.94 -12.64
N LYS A 223 4.84 -3.96 -13.86
CA LYS A 223 5.15 -2.97 -14.90
C LYS A 223 4.04 -1.94 -14.89
N ILE A 224 4.40 -0.70 -14.58
CA ILE A 224 3.49 0.44 -14.42
C ILE A 224 4.08 1.55 -15.28
N GLU A 225 3.50 1.82 -16.44
CA GLU A 225 4.06 2.72 -17.43
C GLU A 225 5.57 2.46 -17.68
N GLU A 226 6.40 3.46 -17.46
CA GLU A 226 7.86 3.38 -17.61
C GLU A 226 8.56 2.77 -16.39
N TYR A 227 7.82 2.43 -15.32
CA TYR A 227 8.38 1.88 -14.09
C TYR A 227 8.25 0.36 -14.04
N SER A 228 9.33 -0.26 -13.58
CA SER A 228 9.36 -1.68 -13.21
C SER A 228 9.60 -1.77 -11.71
N VAL A 229 8.64 -2.34 -10.99
CA VAL A 229 8.74 -2.58 -9.54
C VAL A 229 8.88 -4.07 -9.31
N ILE A 230 10.06 -4.51 -8.89
CA ILE A 230 10.30 -5.89 -8.47
C ILE A 230 10.24 -5.98 -6.95
N SER A 231 9.56 -7.00 -6.41
CA SER A 231 9.48 -7.21 -4.97
C SER A 231 9.61 -8.67 -4.61
N ARG A 232 10.26 -8.93 -3.48
CA ARG A 232 10.30 -10.26 -2.89
C ARG A 232 8.93 -10.59 -2.31
N LEU A 233 8.42 -11.79 -2.60
CA LEU A 233 7.20 -12.32 -2.02
C LEU A 233 7.43 -12.77 -0.57
N LEU A 234 6.40 -12.69 0.27
CA LEU A 234 6.43 -13.27 1.60
C LEU A 234 6.12 -14.78 1.51
N GLU A 235 7.00 -15.59 2.09
CA GLU A 235 6.89 -17.05 2.08
C GLU A 235 6.03 -17.53 3.26
N GLY A 236 5.16 -18.53 3.03
CA GLY A 236 4.36 -19.19 4.05
C GLY A 236 2.92 -19.46 3.61
N THR A 237 2.13 -20.06 4.51
CA THR A 237 0.72 -20.36 4.26
C THR A 237 -0.15 -19.28 4.89
N PHE A 238 -0.91 -18.56 4.08
CA PHE A 238 -1.87 -17.56 4.57
C PHE A 238 -3.04 -18.26 5.27
N LEU A 239 -3.69 -17.58 6.22
CA LEU A 239 -4.88 -18.10 6.90
C LEU A 239 -5.99 -18.44 5.90
N ASP A 240 -6.72 -19.52 6.13
CA ASP A 240 -7.99 -19.73 5.43
C ASP A 240 -9.01 -18.66 5.88
N TYR A 241 -8.93 -17.52 5.22
CA TYR A 241 -9.76 -16.35 5.51
C TYR A 241 -11.25 -16.62 5.29
N LYS A 242 -11.58 -17.53 4.36
CA LYS A 242 -12.98 -17.88 4.04
C LYS A 242 -13.70 -18.50 5.24
N SER A 243 -13.00 -19.29 6.03
CA SER A 243 -13.54 -19.92 7.24
C SER A 243 -13.74 -18.94 8.40
N THR A 244 -13.09 -17.77 8.37
CA THR A 244 -13.20 -16.76 9.44
C THR A 244 -14.39 -15.83 9.30
N ILE A 245 -15.03 -15.80 8.13
CA ILE A 245 -16.20 -14.97 7.87
C ILE A 245 -17.45 -15.66 8.44
N PRO A 246 -18.14 -15.05 9.41
CA PRO A 246 -19.40 -15.59 9.93
C PRO A 246 -20.43 -15.78 8.83
N LYS A 247 -21.02 -16.98 8.78
CA LYS A 247 -22.07 -17.30 7.79
C LYS A 247 -23.44 -16.82 8.24
N ASP A 248 -23.69 -16.90 9.55
CA ASP A 248 -24.95 -16.50 10.15
C ASP A 248 -24.97 -15.00 10.44
N LYS A 249 -26.11 -14.37 10.18
CA LYS A 249 -26.35 -12.95 10.36
C LYS A 249 -27.66 -12.80 11.12
N LYS A 250 -27.56 -12.55 12.43
CA LYS A 250 -28.73 -12.40 13.31
C LYS A 250 -29.23 -10.97 13.36
N THR A 251 -28.35 -10.01 13.10
CA THR A 251 -28.67 -8.59 13.12
C THR A 251 -28.05 -7.94 11.90
N GLU A 252 -28.83 -7.18 11.16
CA GLU A 252 -28.37 -6.40 10.02
C GLU A 252 -28.86 -4.96 10.13
N ALA A 253 -28.02 -4.00 9.69
CA ALA A 253 -28.38 -2.60 9.60
C ALA A 253 -27.82 -2.00 8.32
N VAL A 254 -28.61 -1.18 7.62
CA VAL A 254 -28.14 -0.37 6.50
C VAL A 254 -27.97 1.05 7.01
N VAL A 255 -26.79 1.61 6.81
CA VAL A 255 -26.35 2.85 7.44
C VAL A 255 -25.68 3.76 6.43
N ASN A 256 -26.00 5.06 6.50
CA ASN A 256 -25.24 6.05 5.73
C ASN A 256 -23.78 6.07 6.20
N THR A 257 -22.86 5.85 5.28
CA THR A 257 -21.42 5.69 5.56
C THR A 257 -20.81 6.90 6.24
N ARG A 258 -21.10 8.12 5.75
CA ARG A 258 -20.57 9.36 6.31
C ARG A 258 -21.11 9.64 7.73
N SER A 259 -22.38 9.37 7.96
CA SER A 259 -22.98 9.52 9.29
C SER A 259 -22.35 8.57 10.30
N LEU A 260 -22.11 7.33 9.89
CA LEU A 260 -21.45 6.32 10.72
C LEU A 260 -20.00 6.68 11.03
N ILE A 261 -19.21 7.06 10.01
CA ILE A 261 -17.83 7.54 10.19
C ILE A 261 -17.82 8.70 11.20
N SER A 262 -18.69 9.72 11.01
CA SER A 262 -18.72 10.88 11.88
C SER A 262 -19.07 10.53 13.32
N ALA A 263 -19.99 9.59 13.55
CA ALA A 263 -20.35 9.14 14.90
C ALA A 263 -19.20 8.41 15.59
N VAL A 264 -18.56 7.46 14.90
CA VAL A 264 -17.41 6.72 15.46
C VAL A 264 -16.21 7.63 15.67
N ASP A 265 -15.98 8.60 14.79
CA ASP A 265 -14.88 9.57 14.90
C ASP A 265 -15.05 10.47 16.14
N ARG A 266 -16.26 10.94 16.43
CA ARG A 266 -16.55 11.69 17.68
C ARG A 266 -16.24 10.87 18.94
N MET A 267 -16.51 9.56 18.93
CA MET A 267 -16.16 8.69 20.05
C MET A 267 -14.64 8.54 20.22
N SER A 268 -13.88 8.65 19.13
CA SER A 268 -12.41 8.50 19.15
C SER A 268 -11.70 9.60 19.95
N LEU A 269 -12.33 10.78 20.10
CA LEU A 269 -11.77 11.92 20.84
C LEU A 269 -11.48 11.63 22.32
N LEU A 270 -12.14 10.62 22.89
CA LEU A 270 -11.88 10.17 24.27
C LEU A 270 -10.82 9.07 24.37
N ASN A 271 -10.31 8.60 23.25
CA ASN A 271 -9.23 7.63 23.17
C ASN A 271 -7.94 8.35 22.77
N GLY A 272 -6.99 8.44 23.69
CA GLY A 272 -5.61 8.86 23.36
C GLY A 272 -4.79 7.67 22.87
N ASP A 273 -3.55 7.92 22.40
CA ASP A 273 -2.65 6.87 21.87
C ASP A 273 -2.39 5.71 22.84
N LYS A 274 -2.53 5.94 24.14
CA LYS A 274 -2.30 4.96 25.21
C LYS A 274 -3.58 4.37 25.81
N ILE A 275 -4.75 4.95 25.53
CA ILE A 275 -6.03 4.55 26.14
C ILE A 275 -6.90 3.94 25.05
N GLN A 276 -7.02 2.62 25.08
CA GLN A 276 -7.85 1.86 24.13
C GLN A 276 -9.18 1.47 24.79
N SER A 277 -10.02 2.45 25.09
CA SER A 277 -11.39 2.16 25.53
C SER A 277 -12.23 1.74 24.32
N PRO A 278 -13.01 0.65 24.41
CA PRO A 278 -13.87 0.25 23.30
C PRO A 278 -14.97 1.27 23.07
N VAL A 279 -15.31 1.53 21.83
CA VAL A 279 -16.57 2.16 21.46
C VAL A 279 -17.65 1.11 21.60
N ARG A 280 -18.59 1.32 22.51
CA ARG A 280 -19.78 0.50 22.71
C ARG A 280 -20.84 0.91 21.68
N CYS A 281 -21.33 -0.05 20.93
CA CYS A 281 -22.36 0.12 19.93
C CYS A 281 -23.58 -0.72 20.33
N VAL A 282 -24.78 -0.10 20.35
CA VAL A 282 -26.04 -0.80 20.59
C VAL A 282 -26.89 -0.65 19.34
N PHE A 283 -27.15 -1.77 18.69
CA PHE A 283 -28.00 -1.90 17.52
C PHE A 283 -29.39 -2.30 17.98
N SER A 284 -30.39 -1.43 17.88
CA SER A 284 -31.75 -1.71 18.35
C SER A 284 -32.78 -0.80 17.70
N GLY A 285 -33.87 -1.36 17.21
CA GLY A 285 -34.98 -0.63 16.59
C GLY A 285 -34.55 0.16 15.36
N ASP A 286 -34.73 1.49 15.37
CA ASP A 286 -34.41 2.36 14.24
C ASP A 286 -33.16 3.21 14.47
N GLU A 287 -32.30 2.84 15.41
CA GLU A 287 -31.11 3.62 15.73
C GLU A 287 -29.91 2.73 16.12
N ILE A 288 -28.73 3.25 15.90
CA ILE A 288 -27.49 2.74 16.49
C ILE A 288 -26.99 3.78 17.49
N ARG A 289 -26.82 3.36 18.74
CA ARG A 289 -26.27 4.21 19.82
C ARG A 289 -24.81 3.88 20.02
N PHE A 290 -24.00 4.93 20.16
CA PHE A 290 -22.57 4.85 20.44
C PHE A 290 -22.29 5.44 21.81
N SER A 291 -21.41 4.81 22.57
CA SER A 291 -20.88 5.37 23.80
C SER A 291 -19.42 4.98 24.00
N CYS A 292 -18.66 5.90 24.57
CA CYS A 292 -17.29 5.67 24.97
C CYS A 292 -17.06 6.26 26.35
N THR A 293 -16.43 5.50 27.24
CA THR A 293 -16.05 5.94 28.59
C THR A 293 -14.58 5.70 28.76
N SER A 294 -13.84 6.74 29.14
CA SER A 294 -12.42 6.68 29.45
C SER A 294 -12.11 7.44 30.74
N THR A 295 -10.86 7.47 31.15
CA THR A 295 -10.41 8.22 32.35
C THR A 295 -10.58 9.73 32.21
N ILE A 296 -10.72 10.24 30.97
CA ILE A 296 -10.83 11.68 30.70
C ILE A 296 -12.29 12.13 30.50
N GLY A 297 -13.25 11.20 30.35
CA GLY A 297 -14.65 11.58 30.17
C GLY A 297 -15.54 10.51 29.56
N LYS A 298 -16.77 10.93 29.24
CA LYS A 298 -17.79 10.10 28.58
C LYS A 298 -18.32 10.82 27.37
N ALA A 299 -18.58 10.08 26.29
CA ALA A 299 -19.26 10.55 25.10
C ALA A 299 -20.41 9.60 24.75
N ASN A 300 -21.50 10.17 24.25
CA ASN A 300 -22.63 9.42 23.71
C ASN A 300 -23.06 10.08 22.40
N ASP A 301 -23.46 9.24 21.47
CA ASP A 301 -24.00 9.67 20.18
C ASP A 301 -25.00 8.64 19.65
N LYS A 302 -25.77 9.02 18.64
CA LYS A 302 -26.68 8.10 17.96
C LYS A 302 -26.91 8.50 16.51
N ILE A 303 -27.18 7.54 15.69
CA ILE A 303 -27.57 7.74 14.29
C ILE A 303 -28.83 6.94 14.01
N SER A 304 -29.67 7.47 13.12
CA SER A 304 -30.82 6.73 12.60
C SER A 304 -30.34 5.65 11.64
N ALA A 305 -30.73 4.42 11.91
CA ALA A 305 -30.45 3.26 11.06
C ALA A 305 -31.48 2.15 11.39
N PRO A 306 -32.29 1.74 10.43
CA PRO A 306 -33.17 0.59 10.63
C PRO A 306 -32.33 -0.67 10.94
N VAL A 307 -32.61 -1.28 12.10
CA VAL A 307 -31.95 -2.51 12.54
C VAL A 307 -32.94 -3.65 12.36
N MET A 308 -32.52 -4.69 11.66
CA MET A 308 -33.31 -5.90 11.44
C MET A 308 -32.70 -7.05 12.24
N GLY A 309 -33.53 -7.81 12.92
CA GLY A 309 -33.11 -8.98 13.70
C GLY A 309 -33.04 -8.72 15.21
N GLU A 310 -32.09 -9.36 15.90
CA GLU A 310 -31.93 -9.31 17.33
C GLU A 310 -31.22 -8.01 17.76
N ASP A 311 -31.58 -7.46 18.91
CA ASP A 311 -30.82 -6.35 19.52
C ASP A 311 -29.42 -6.83 19.92
N VAL A 312 -28.40 -6.05 19.59
CA VAL A 312 -27.00 -6.43 19.88
C VAL A 312 -26.26 -5.26 20.51
N GLU A 313 -25.62 -5.54 21.63
CA GLU A 313 -24.63 -4.66 22.24
C GLU A 313 -23.23 -5.23 22.07
N ILE A 314 -22.31 -4.46 21.49
CA ILE A 314 -20.99 -4.94 21.09
C ILE A 314 -19.96 -3.80 21.19
N GLY A 315 -18.70 -4.12 21.52
CA GLY A 315 -17.62 -3.16 21.61
C GLY A 315 -16.60 -3.32 20.50
N PHE A 316 -16.04 -2.22 20.02
CA PHE A 316 -15.00 -2.24 18.99
C PHE A 316 -13.84 -1.29 19.31
N ASN A 317 -12.66 -1.63 18.79
CA ASN A 317 -11.58 -0.66 18.65
C ASN A 317 -12.01 0.40 17.62
N ASN A 318 -12.10 1.66 18.05
CA ASN A 318 -12.53 2.77 17.18
C ASN A 318 -11.68 2.95 15.95
N ARG A 319 -10.34 2.80 16.07
CA ARG A 319 -9.41 2.92 14.94
C ARG A 319 -9.69 1.86 13.88
N TYR A 320 -9.81 0.59 14.29
CA TYR A 320 -10.08 -0.50 13.34
C TYR A 320 -11.44 -0.34 12.66
N PHE A 321 -12.43 0.14 13.41
CA PHE A 321 -13.74 0.41 12.86
C PHE A 321 -13.71 1.57 11.85
N LEU A 322 -13.05 2.68 12.19
CA LEU A 322 -12.89 3.83 11.29
C LEU A 322 -12.09 3.48 10.04
N ASP A 323 -11.00 2.74 10.18
CA ASP A 323 -10.18 2.34 9.04
C ASP A 323 -11.00 1.49 8.05
N ALA A 324 -11.83 0.57 8.54
CA ALA A 324 -12.71 -0.21 7.70
C ALA A 324 -13.74 0.67 6.95
N LEU A 325 -14.36 1.63 7.65
CA LEU A 325 -15.37 2.51 7.07
C LEU A 325 -14.81 3.52 6.06
N LYS A 326 -13.63 4.08 6.33
CA LYS A 326 -12.98 5.07 5.46
C LYS A 326 -12.53 4.52 4.10
N ASN A 327 -12.47 3.20 4.00
CA ASN A 327 -12.08 2.49 2.78
C ASN A 327 -13.26 1.85 2.03
N VAL A 328 -14.48 2.25 2.36
CA VAL A 328 -15.69 1.89 1.62
C VAL A 328 -16.08 3.03 0.67
N ASP A 329 -16.35 2.71 -0.59
CA ASP A 329 -16.65 3.69 -1.66
C ASP A 329 -18.14 4.02 -1.79
N THR A 330 -19.02 3.41 -0.97
CA THR A 330 -20.47 3.55 -1.09
C THR A 330 -21.05 4.53 -0.09
N ASP A 331 -22.12 5.25 -0.49
CA ASP A 331 -22.84 6.18 0.40
C ASP A 331 -23.53 5.46 1.55
N GLU A 332 -23.86 4.18 1.39
CA GLU A 332 -24.46 3.33 2.40
C GLU A 332 -23.67 2.01 2.53
N VAL A 333 -23.56 1.55 3.77
CA VAL A 333 -22.97 0.24 4.10
C VAL A 333 -24.00 -0.64 4.82
N LYS A 334 -23.84 -1.93 4.59
CA LYS A 334 -24.55 -2.95 5.37
C LYS A 334 -23.63 -3.49 6.44
N ILE A 335 -24.07 -3.38 7.68
CA ILE A 335 -23.43 -3.98 8.85
C ILE A 335 -24.18 -5.28 9.17
N SER A 336 -23.44 -6.38 9.35
CA SER A 336 -24.00 -7.67 9.75
C SER A 336 -23.29 -8.16 11.00
N LEU A 337 -24.06 -8.64 11.99
CA LEU A 337 -23.59 -9.13 13.27
C LEU A 337 -24.20 -10.50 13.57
N ASN A 338 -23.43 -11.36 14.25
CA ASN A 338 -23.90 -12.65 14.77
C ASN A 338 -23.69 -12.70 16.30
N GLY A 339 -24.24 -11.69 17.00
CA GLY A 339 -24.12 -11.51 18.44
C GLY A 339 -22.87 -10.74 18.87
N SER A 340 -22.70 -10.58 20.19
CA SER A 340 -21.70 -9.68 20.80
C SER A 340 -20.25 -10.19 20.79
N LEU A 341 -20.04 -11.47 20.47
CA LEU A 341 -18.71 -12.12 20.49
C LEU A 341 -18.19 -12.46 19.10
N SER A 342 -19.01 -12.30 18.07
CA SER A 342 -18.65 -12.56 16.68
C SER A 342 -18.16 -11.28 16.01
N PRO A 343 -17.26 -11.38 15.03
CA PRO A 343 -16.82 -10.22 14.28
C PRO A 343 -17.97 -9.51 13.56
N MET A 344 -17.89 -8.19 13.50
CA MET A 344 -18.76 -7.38 12.65
C MET A 344 -18.30 -7.49 11.20
N ILE A 345 -19.24 -7.64 10.30
CA ILE A 345 -19.01 -7.61 8.85
C ILE A 345 -19.58 -6.31 8.29
N ILE A 346 -18.78 -5.63 7.48
CA ILE A 346 -19.16 -4.43 6.72
C ILE A 346 -19.03 -4.74 5.24
N THR A 347 -20.13 -4.54 4.50
CA THR A 347 -20.17 -4.73 3.05
C THR A 347 -20.92 -3.57 2.38
N PRO A 348 -20.73 -3.36 1.08
CA PRO A 348 -21.66 -2.55 0.30
C PRO A 348 -23.10 -3.09 0.43
N VAL A 349 -24.09 -2.23 0.23
CA VAL A 349 -25.52 -2.65 0.23
C VAL A 349 -25.81 -3.58 -0.95
N LYS A 350 -25.15 -3.32 -2.08
CA LYS A 350 -25.26 -4.14 -3.29
C LYS A 350 -23.91 -4.74 -3.67
N GLY A 351 -23.94 -6.02 -4.05
CA GLY A 351 -22.73 -6.74 -4.42
C GLY A 351 -21.91 -7.21 -3.21
N ASP A 352 -20.74 -7.74 -3.49
CA ASP A 352 -19.81 -8.30 -2.53
C ASP A 352 -18.35 -8.03 -2.93
N SER A 353 -18.12 -6.94 -3.70
CA SER A 353 -16.79 -6.53 -4.16
C SER A 353 -15.86 -6.16 -3.01
N PHE A 354 -16.40 -5.73 -1.88
CA PHE A 354 -15.67 -5.40 -0.67
C PHE A 354 -16.27 -6.06 0.57
N VAL A 355 -15.40 -6.57 1.44
CA VAL A 355 -15.76 -7.11 2.75
C VAL A 355 -14.74 -6.63 3.77
N ALA A 356 -15.18 -5.92 4.79
CA ALA A 356 -14.34 -5.67 5.97
C ALA A 356 -14.91 -6.42 7.17
N LEU A 357 -14.00 -6.91 8.02
CA LEU A 357 -14.31 -7.62 9.24
C LEU A 357 -13.54 -6.96 10.40
N VAL A 358 -14.25 -6.69 11.50
CA VAL A 358 -13.66 -6.12 12.72
C VAL A 358 -14.00 -7.01 13.91
N VAL A 359 -12.97 -7.49 14.61
CA VAL A 359 -13.10 -8.33 15.78
C VAL A 359 -13.58 -7.50 16.98
N PRO A 360 -14.58 -7.95 17.75
CA PRO A 360 -15.08 -7.19 18.89
C PRO A 360 -14.08 -7.16 20.05
N MET A 361 -14.16 -6.08 20.82
CA MET A 361 -13.51 -5.95 22.11
C MET A 361 -14.48 -6.27 23.26
N ARG A 362 -13.97 -6.90 24.32
CA ARG A 362 -14.77 -7.15 25.51
C ARG A 362 -15.18 -5.83 26.14
N LEU A 363 -16.46 -5.69 26.43
CA LEU A 363 -17.01 -4.59 27.23
C LEU A 363 -16.82 -4.94 28.71
N SER A 364 -16.15 -4.06 29.45
CA SER A 364 -16.14 -4.16 30.91
C SER A 364 -17.54 -3.76 31.42
N ASN A 365 -18.11 -4.56 32.29
CA ASN A 365 -19.27 -4.12 33.07
C ASN A 365 -18.78 -3.04 34.03
N VAL A 366 -19.12 -1.76 33.73
CA VAL A 366 -18.92 -0.63 34.64
C VAL A 366 -20.20 -0.41 35.43
#